data_215fe87dbb420446af8a0e8552dd5b80
#
_entry.id   215fe87dbb420446af8a0e8552dd5b80
#
_cell.length_a   1.000
_cell.length_b   1.000
_cell.length_c   1.000
_cell.angle_alpha   90.00
_cell.angle_beta   90.00
_cell.angle_gamma   90.00
#
_symmetry.space_group_name_H-M   'P 1'
#
loop_
_entity.id
_entity.type
_entity.pdbx_description
1 polymer ?
#
loop_
_entity_poly.entity_id
_entity_poly.type
_entity_poly.pdbx_seq_one_letter_code
_entity_poly.pdbx_strand_id
1 'polypeptide(L)'
;MAEVRLDSVTKNFGAFKALDQVSIRFHEGGFYALLGPSGSGKTTILRLIAGFEEVDMGSIYINDVDVAGIPVEKRKIGMVFQNYALFPNMSVKGNIEFGLRVKKMERELIEKKVRDVLELVQLEGLDDRKPDQLSGGQRQRVALARAVVTSPDVLLLDEPFSALDKALRLDMQIELKRIQREVGITTIFVTHDQEEAITLSDNIGILDKGILIQEGSPSEVYEHPNSEFIATFLGDSNIIPVKRYEGGFRLSDGSPIQIDHENSVLPDKFKVCIRAEKIFILEGEKNGSEEFQNQYDVEIEQSFFAGKSLTYLVALAGIK
;
A
#
# COMPACT_ATOMS: atom_id res chain seq x y z
N MET A 1 12.35 15.72 8.46
CA MET A 1 11.09 15.17 7.95
C MET A 1 10.60 16.06 6.85
N ALA A 2 9.88 15.56 5.89
CA ALA A 2 9.43 16.34 4.73
C ALA A 2 8.04 15.93 4.27
N GLU A 3 7.21 16.91 3.93
CA GLU A 3 5.99 16.69 3.14
C GLU A 3 6.38 16.46 1.67
N VAL A 4 5.69 15.53 1.00
CA VAL A 4 5.78 15.36 -0.45
C VAL A 4 4.40 15.61 -1.07
N ARG A 5 4.33 16.40 -2.14
CA ARG A 5 3.08 16.75 -2.80
C ARG A 5 3.23 16.66 -4.31
N LEU A 6 2.30 15.97 -4.92
CA LEU A 6 2.10 15.93 -6.37
C LEU A 6 0.90 16.78 -6.72
N ASP A 7 1.04 17.68 -7.69
CA ASP A 7 -0.03 18.55 -8.18
C ASP A 7 -0.28 18.25 -9.67
N SER A 8 -1.39 17.57 -9.97
CA SER A 8 -1.86 17.25 -11.33
C SER A 8 -0.78 16.62 -12.23
N VAL A 9 0.00 15.69 -11.64
CA VAL A 9 1.15 15.08 -12.32
C VAL A 9 0.69 14.15 -13.43
N THR A 10 1.20 14.38 -14.63
CA THR A 10 0.99 13.53 -15.82
C THR A 10 2.33 13.01 -16.31
N LYS A 11 2.39 11.71 -16.66
CA LYS A 11 3.57 11.07 -17.25
C LYS A 11 3.18 10.16 -18.39
N ASN A 12 3.85 10.34 -19.53
CA ASN A 12 3.67 9.51 -20.71
C ASN A 12 4.97 8.78 -21.08
N PHE A 13 4.85 7.55 -21.54
CA PHE A 13 5.92 6.80 -22.18
C PHE A 13 5.52 6.50 -23.61
N GLY A 14 5.92 7.36 -24.54
CA GLY A 14 5.42 7.35 -25.91
C GLY A 14 3.90 7.57 -25.98
N ALA A 15 3.16 6.62 -26.54
CA ALA A 15 1.69 6.68 -26.58
C ALA A 15 0.99 6.20 -25.30
N PHE A 16 1.73 5.60 -24.36
CA PHE A 16 1.17 5.08 -23.10
C PHE A 16 1.19 6.15 -22.01
N LYS A 17 0.01 6.51 -21.50
CA LYS A 17 -0.14 7.42 -20.36
C LYS A 17 -0.03 6.62 -19.06
N ALA A 18 1.10 6.74 -18.38
CA ALA A 18 1.39 6.03 -17.14
C ALA A 18 0.75 6.70 -15.92
N LEU A 19 0.64 8.03 -15.93
CA LEU A 19 -0.08 8.83 -14.93
C LEU A 19 -0.91 9.90 -15.62
N ASP A 20 -2.13 10.13 -15.14
CA ASP A 20 -3.05 11.12 -15.66
C ASP A 20 -3.55 12.03 -14.54
N GLN A 21 -2.99 13.24 -14.46
CA GLN A 21 -3.37 14.31 -13.53
C GLN A 21 -3.44 13.86 -12.06
N VAL A 22 -2.48 13.06 -11.62
CA VAL A 22 -2.44 12.55 -10.24
C VAL A 22 -2.06 13.68 -9.29
N SER A 23 -2.93 13.92 -8.30
CA SER A 23 -2.67 14.81 -7.17
C SER A 23 -2.77 14.02 -5.89
N ILE A 24 -1.72 14.05 -5.04
CA ILE A 24 -1.67 13.35 -3.76
C ILE A 24 -0.70 14.06 -2.82
N ARG A 25 -1.00 14.02 -1.52
CA ARG A 25 -0.17 14.63 -0.48
C ARG A 25 0.27 13.59 0.55
N PHE A 26 1.58 13.47 0.74
CA PHE A 26 2.20 12.63 1.74
C PHE A 26 2.68 13.50 2.89
N HIS A 27 1.95 13.50 4.02
CA HIS A 27 2.24 14.35 5.16
C HIS A 27 3.54 13.95 5.86
N GLU A 28 4.17 14.93 6.48
CA GLU A 28 5.43 14.77 7.20
C GLU A 28 5.36 13.65 8.24
N GLY A 29 6.37 12.77 8.23
CA GLY A 29 6.50 11.65 9.18
C GLY A 29 5.48 10.51 8.99
N GLY A 30 4.60 10.61 8.00
CA GLY A 30 3.60 9.57 7.70
C GLY A 30 4.18 8.34 7.00
N PHE A 31 3.49 7.23 7.12
CA PHE A 31 3.76 5.98 6.41
C PHE A 31 2.66 5.73 5.38
N TYR A 32 2.96 5.89 4.10
CA TYR A 32 1.98 5.86 3.01
C TYR A 32 2.17 4.66 2.11
N ALA A 33 1.06 3.98 1.77
CA ALA A 33 1.01 2.96 0.75
C ALA A 33 0.46 3.51 -0.57
N LEU A 34 1.14 3.24 -1.68
CA LEU A 34 0.55 3.31 -3.01
C LEU A 34 0.19 1.90 -3.45
N LEU A 35 -1.10 1.65 -3.60
CA LEU A 35 -1.68 0.34 -3.88
C LEU A 35 -2.39 0.35 -5.24
N GLY A 36 -2.46 -0.79 -5.90
CA GLY A 36 -3.17 -0.94 -7.18
C GLY A 36 -2.65 -2.10 -8.03
N PRO A 37 -3.33 -2.46 -9.11
CA PRO A 37 -2.90 -3.51 -10.02
C PRO A 37 -1.53 -3.24 -10.65
N SER A 38 -0.91 -4.26 -11.22
CA SER A 38 0.31 -4.10 -12.00
C SER A 38 0.08 -3.13 -13.17
N GLY A 39 1.03 -2.22 -13.41
CA GLY A 39 0.90 -1.20 -14.47
C GLY A 39 -0.01 0.00 -14.11
N SER A 40 -0.49 0.14 -12.88
CA SER A 40 -1.33 1.28 -12.47
C SER A 40 -0.57 2.61 -12.26
N GLY A 41 0.78 2.62 -12.36
CA GLY A 41 1.57 3.85 -12.25
C GLY A 41 2.31 4.04 -10.92
N LYS A 42 2.19 3.13 -9.95
CA LYS A 42 2.80 3.24 -8.61
C LYS A 42 4.31 3.46 -8.62
N THR A 43 5.06 2.56 -9.26
CA THR A 43 6.52 2.68 -9.40
C THR A 43 6.91 3.94 -10.19
N THR A 44 6.06 4.38 -11.14
CA THR A 44 6.27 5.64 -11.86
C THR A 44 6.24 6.83 -10.90
N ILE A 45 5.29 6.88 -9.97
CA ILE A 45 5.23 7.92 -8.93
C ILE A 45 6.52 7.92 -8.11
N LEU A 46 6.99 6.76 -7.62
CA LEU A 46 8.24 6.69 -6.86
C LEU A 46 9.43 7.21 -7.67
N ARG A 47 9.53 6.83 -8.95
CA ARG A 47 10.62 7.26 -9.84
C ARG A 47 10.60 8.76 -10.11
N LEU A 48 9.41 9.35 -10.27
CA LEU A 48 9.24 10.79 -10.44
C LEU A 48 9.65 11.55 -9.17
N ILE A 49 9.22 11.10 -7.98
CA ILE A 49 9.62 11.71 -6.70
C ILE A 49 11.15 11.59 -6.53
N ALA A 50 11.72 10.42 -6.81
CA ALA A 50 13.17 10.18 -6.73
C ALA A 50 13.98 10.99 -7.75
N GLY A 51 13.37 11.40 -8.88
CA GLY A 51 14.02 12.11 -9.97
C GLY A 51 14.70 11.21 -11.01
N PHE A 52 14.34 9.91 -11.04
CA PHE A 52 14.77 9.00 -12.12
C PHE A 52 13.97 9.21 -13.40
N GLU A 53 12.82 9.86 -13.30
CA GLU A 53 11.94 10.24 -14.40
C GLU A 53 11.58 11.72 -14.25
N GLU A 54 11.29 12.38 -15.37
CA GLU A 54 10.82 13.75 -15.42
C GLU A 54 9.31 13.78 -15.59
N VAL A 55 8.64 14.77 -14.98
CA VAL A 55 7.20 15.04 -15.17
C VAL A 55 6.98 15.64 -16.56
N ASP A 56 5.94 15.18 -17.24
CA ASP A 56 5.53 15.81 -18.51
C ASP A 56 4.62 17.03 -18.27
N MET A 57 3.72 16.95 -17.26
CA MET A 57 2.85 18.04 -16.83
C MET A 57 2.60 17.95 -15.32
N GLY A 58 2.33 19.08 -14.69
CA GLY A 58 2.15 19.20 -13.25
C GLY A 58 3.47 19.44 -12.52
N SER A 59 3.48 19.32 -11.19
CA SER A 59 4.65 19.61 -10.35
C SER A 59 4.75 18.66 -9.18
N ILE A 60 5.98 18.45 -8.69
CA ILE A 60 6.27 17.67 -7.48
C ILE A 60 7.03 18.56 -6.51
N TYR A 61 6.55 18.62 -5.27
CA TYR A 61 7.15 19.41 -4.21
C TYR A 61 7.65 18.52 -3.08
N ILE A 62 8.80 18.87 -2.53
CA ILE A 62 9.32 18.32 -1.27
C ILE A 62 9.60 19.53 -0.35
N ASN A 63 8.90 19.62 0.80
CA ASN A 63 8.91 20.79 1.68
C ASN A 63 8.67 22.10 0.92
N ASP A 64 7.61 22.14 0.11
CA ASP A 64 7.24 23.29 -0.74
C ASP A 64 8.28 23.69 -1.80
N VAL A 65 9.37 22.97 -1.96
CA VAL A 65 10.36 23.19 -3.01
C VAL A 65 9.99 22.32 -4.21
N ASP A 66 9.78 22.94 -5.36
CA ASP A 66 9.61 22.23 -6.65
C ASP A 66 10.91 21.46 -6.98
N VAL A 67 10.78 20.15 -7.15
CA VAL A 67 11.95 19.29 -7.44
C VAL A 67 12.15 18.98 -8.91
N ALA A 68 11.38 19.55 -9.82
CA ALA A 68 11.42 19.25 -11.26
C ALA A 68 12.81 19.45 -11.87
N GLY A 69 13.57 20.42 -11.48
CA GLY A 69 14.94 20.66 -11.98
C GLY A 69 16.05 20.15 -11.06
N ILE A 70 15.71 19.44 -9.98
CA ILE A 70 16.69 19.00 -8.98
C ILE A 70 17.22 17.61 -9.34
N PRO A 71 18.53 17.42 -9.56
CA PRO A 71 19.11 16.11 -9.82
C PRO A 71 18.88 15.13 -8.66
N VAL A 72 18.81 13.84 -8.96
CA VAL A 72 18.54 12.74 -8.01
C VAL A 72 19.39 12.85 -6.73
N GLU A 73 20.72 13.06 -6.89
CA GLU A 73 21.67 13.12 -5.78
C GLU A 73 21.48 14.32 -4.83
N LYS A 74 20.71 15.33 -5.25
CA LYS A 74 20.40 16.52 -4.46
C LYS A 74 19.02 16.50 -3.79
N ARG A 75 18.17 15.53 -4.10
CA ARG A 75 16.80 15.45 -3.57
C ARG A 75 16.71 14.94 -2.13
N LYS A 76 17.81 14.55 -1.49
CA LYS A 76 17.85 14.00 -0.12
C LYS A 76 16.86 12.87 0.11
N ILE A 77 16.75 11.97 -0.83
CA ILE A 77 15.85 10.81 -0.80
C ILE A 77 16.65 9.54 -0.55
N GLY A 78 16.13 8.67 0.31
CA GLY A 78 16.56 7.28 0.43
C GLY A 78 15.63 6.40 -0.39
N MET A 79 16.19 5.43 -1.12
CA MET A 79 15.36 4.49 -1.90
C MET A 79 15.81 3.05 -1.68
N VAL A 80 14.83 2.16 -1.49
CA VAL A 80 15.01 0.71 -1.49
C VAL A 80 14.28 0.16 -2.70
N PHE A 81 15.01 -0.56 -3.56
CA PHE A 81 14.47 -1.19 -4.76
C PHE A 81 13.98 -2.61 -4.46
N GLN A 82 13.09 -3.13 -5.28
CA GLN A 82 12.48 -4.45 -5.17
C GLN A 82 13.51 -5.60 -5.02
N ASN A 83 14.65 -5.52 -5.71
CA ASN A 83 15.74 -6.49 -5.64
C ASN A 83 16.85 -6.09 -4.67
N TYR A 84 16.58 -5.11 -3.76
CA TYR A 84 17.49 -4.51 -2.80
C TYR A 84 18.70 -3.77 -3.41
N ALA A 85 19.10 -4.08 -4.64
CA ALA A 85 20.19 -3.46 -5.40
C ALA A 85 21.48 -3.28 -4.57
N LEU A 86 21.85 -4.29 -3.75
CA LEU A 86 23.08 -4.28 -2.99
C LEU A 86 24.28 -4.42 -3.92
N PHE A 87 25.38 -3.76 -3.59
CA PHE A 87 26.66 -3.92 -4.29
C PHE A 87 27.26 -5.30 -3.93
N PRO A 88 27.30 -6.28 -4.85
CA PRO A 88 27.64 -7.66 -4.52
C PRO A 88 29.10 -7.84 -4.09
N ASN A 89 29.97 -6.96 -4.55
CA ASN A 89 31.41 -7.00 -4.26
C ASN A 89 31.80 -6.25 -2.98
N MET A 90 30.85 -5.58 -2.33
CA MET A 90 31.07 -4.84 -1.07
C MET A 90 30.52 -5.63 0.11
N SER A 91 31.14 -5.48 1.28
CA SER A 91 30.61 -5.99 2.54
C SER A 91 29.34 -5.22 2.98
N VAL A 92 28.68 -5.66 4.03
CA VAL A 92 27.57 -4.94 4.69
C VAL A 92 27.99 -3.51 5.01
N LYS A 93 29.12 -3.36 5.75
CA LYS A 93 29.68 -2.05 6.06
C LYS A 93 29.96 -1.23 4.81
N GLY A 94 30.58 -1.83 3.79
CA GLY A 94 30.89 -1.17 2.51
C GLY A 94 29.63 -0.66 1.78
N ASN A 95 28.55 -1.45 1.76
CA ASN A 95 27.28 -1.04 1.20
C ASN A 95 26.68 0.16 1.93
N ILE A 96 26.70 0.16 3.26
CA ILE A 96 26.11 1.22 4.09
C ILE A 96 26.91 2.51 3.98
N GLU A 97 28.24 2.45 4.11
CA GLU A 97 29.10 3.65 4.09
C GLU A 97 29.24 4.29 2.70
N PHE A 98 28.85 3.59 1.63
CA PHE A 98 29.03 4.06 0.25
C PHE A 98 28.47 5.48 0.03
N GLY A 99 27.23 5.72 0.42
CA GLY A 99 26.58 7.04 0.26
C GLY A 99 27.23 8.14 1.09
N LEU A 100 27.76 7.81 2.26
CA LEU A 100 28.48 8.76 3.13
C LEU A 100 29.84 9.14 2.54
N ARG A 101 30.54 8.16 1.93
CA ARG A 101 31.82 8.40 1.23
C ARG A 101 31.64 9.28 0.00
N VAL A 102 30.57 9.06 -0.77
CA VAL A 102 30.21 9.93 -1.92
C VAL A 102 30.00 11.38 -1.48
N LYS A 103 29.37 11.57 -0.30
CA LYS A 103 29.20 12.89 0.33
C LYS A 103 30.49 13.45 0.93
N LYS A 104 31.63 12.75 0.83
CA LYS A 104 32.94 13.16 1.36
C LYS A 104 32.91 13.49 2.86
N MET A 105 32.14 12.73 3.64
CA MET A 105 32.09 12.89 5.09
C MET A 105 33.41 12.44 5.74
N GLU A 106 33.71 12.99 6.91
CA GLU A 106 34.88 12.59 7.70
C GLU A 106 34.77 11.13 8.16
N ARG A 107 35.91 10.43 8.19
CA ARG A 107 35.98 8.99 8.48
C ARG A 107 35.38 8.63 9.83
N GLU A 108 35.69 9.38 10.88
CA GLU A 108 35.16 9.13 12.22
C GLU A 108 33.62 9.24 12.27
N LEU A 109 33.05 10.22 11.55
CA LEU A 109 31.62 10.41 11.46
C LEU A 109 30.97 9.28 10.65
N ILE A 110 31.63 8.78 9.58
CA ILE A 110 31.16 7.61 8.83
C ILE A 110 31.12 6.39 9.75
N GLU A 111 32.21 6.10 10.48
CA GLU A 111 32.31 4.95 11.38
C GLU A 111 31.21 5.00 12.47
N LYS A 112 30.94 6.18 13.02
CA LYS A 112 29.85 6.37 13.99
C LYS A 112 28.49 6.09 13.36
N LYS A 113 28.14 6.75 12.24
CA LYS A 113 26.85 6.59 11.57
C LYS A 113 26.58 5.14 11.11
N VAL A 114 27.61 4.46 10.65
CA VAL A 114 27.50 3.03 10.25
C VAL A 114 27.19 2.17 11.45
N ARG A 115 27.83 2.38 12.59
CA ARG A 115 27.56 1.65 13.83
C ARG A 115 26.13 1.91 14.31
N ASP A 116 25.73 3.17 14.40
CA ASP A 116 24.41 3.58 14.85
C ASP A 116 23.31 2.94 13.98
N VAL A 117 23.50 2.91 12.64
CA VAL A 117 22.50 2.31 11.75
C VAL A 117 22.52 0.77 11.77
N LEU A 118 23.67 0.12 11.98
CA LEU A 118 23.74 -1.34 12.15
C LEU A 118 23.00 -1.79 13.41
N GLU A 119 23.13 -1.04 14.49
CA GLU A 119 22.35 -1.26 15.71
C GLU A 119 20.84 -1.05 15.44
N LEU A 120 20.46 0.04 14.78
CA LEU A 120 19.07 0.34 14.42
C LEU A 120 18.40 -0.80 13.64
N VAL A 121 19.11 -1.43 12.68
CA VAL A 121 18.58 -2.53 11.86
C VAL A 121 18.92 -3.92 12.39
N GLN A 122 19.53 -4.02 13.58
CA GLN A 122 19.90 -5.29 14.27
C GLN A 122 20.81 -6.19 13.39
N LEU A 123 21.87 -5.61 12.85
CA LEU A 123 22.85 -6.32 12.03
C LEU A 123 24.28 -6.23 12.61
N GLU A 124 24.44 -6.00 13.90
CA GLU A 124 25.74 -5.97 14.57
C GLU A 124 26.49 -7.29 14.36
N GLY A 125 27.78 -7.21 14.14
CA GLY A 125 28.64 -8.36 13.92
C GLY A 125 28.57 -8.98 12.52
N LEU A 126 27.81 -8.36 11.58
CA LEU A 126 27.74 -8.79 10.20
C LEU A 126 28.51 -7.88 9.23
N ASP A 127 29.27 -6.92 9.75
CA ASP A 127 29.95 -5.82 9.02
C ASP A 127 30.73 -6.29 7.80
N ASP A 128 31.48 -7.40 7.93
CA ASP A 128 32.40 -7.90 6.91
C ASP A 128 31.75 -8.92 5.96
N ARG A 129 30.50 -9.34 6.21
CA ARG A 129 29.79 -10.27 5.33
C ARG A 129 29.44 -9.60 4.00
N LYS A 130 29.44 -10.40 2.93
CA LYS A 130 28.96 -10.00 1.62
C LYS A 130 27.48 -10.35 1.44
N PRO A 131 26.76 -9.74 0.48
CA PRO A 131 25.34 -10.00 0.23
C PRO A 131 24.98 -11.46 -0.03
N ASP A 132 25.85 -12.26 -0.63
CA ASP A 132 25.70 -13.69 -0.88
C ASP A 132 25.72 -14.55 0.39
N GLN A 133 26.28 -14.01 1.49
CA GLN A 133 26.38 -14.66 2.80
C GLN A 133 25.22 -14.30 3.73
N LEU A 134 24.22 -13.55 3.23
CA LEU A 134 23.11 -13.02 4.00
C LEU A 134 21.78 -13.69 3.62
N SER A 135 20.87 -13.85 4.60
CA SER A 135 19.49 -14.22 4.33
C SER A 135 18.73 -13.10 3.58
N GLY A 136 17.55 -13.42 3.04
CA GLY A 136 16.70 -12.43 2.35
C GLY A 136 16.38 -11.22 3.23
N GLY A 137 15.94 -11.45 4.48
CA GLY A 137 15.65 -10.38 5.43
C GLY A 137 16.89 -9.59 5.84
N GLN A 138 18.06 -10.24 5.99
CA GLN A 138 19.31 -9.53 6.25
C GLN A 138 19.70 -8.62 5.10
N ARG A 139 19.57 -9.09 3.84
CA ARG A 139 19.79 -8.23 2.65
C ARG A 139 18.87 -7.03 2.60
N GLN A 140 17.59 -7.22 2.94
CA GLN A 140 16.63 -6.12 3.02
C GLN A 140 17.02 -5.10 4.09
N ARG A 141 17.40 -5.55 5.30
CA ARG A 141 17.86 -4.68 6.39
C ARG A 141 19.12 -3.89 5.98
N VAL A 142 20.06 -4.50 5.26
CA VAL A 142 21.23 -3.78 4.70
C VAL A 142 20.80 -2.71 3.69
N ALA A 143 19.85 -3.01 2.80
CA ALA A 143 19.34 -2.04 1.85
C ALA A 143 18.64 -0.86 2.55
N LEU A 144 17.86 -1.16 3.59
CA LEU A 144 17.22 -0.14 4.43
C LEU A 144 18.26 0.71 5.17
N ALA A 145 19.24 0.08 5.81
CA ALA A 145 20.35 0.78 6.48
C ALA A 145 21.08 1.72 5.52
N ARG A 146 21.40 1.25 4.30
CA ARG A 146 22.02 2.07 3.25
C ARG A 146 21.16 3.26 2.84
N ALA A 147 19.83 3.10 2.80
CA ALA A 147 18.92 4.17 2.45
C ALA A 147 18.83 5.23 3.56
N VAL A 148 18.78 4.83 4.85
CA VAL A 148 18.55 5.76 5.97
C VAL A 148 19.83 6.38 6.54
N VAL A 149 21.03 5.75 6.38
CA VAL A 149 22.29 6.23 6.95
C VAL A 149 22.68 7.64 6.52
N THR A 150 22.23 8.04 5.32
CA THR A 150 22.50 9.38 4.77
C THR A 150 21.59 10.46 5.35
N SER A 151 20.70 10.08 6.29
CA SER A 151 19.67 10.95 6.91
C SER A 151 18.83 11.65 5.84
N PRO A 152 18.09 10.90 5.00
CA PRO A 152 17.23 11.47 3.97
C PRO A 152 16.00 12.11 4.58
N ASP A 153 15.37 13.02 3.82
CA ASP A 153 14.11 13.67 4.20
C ASP A 153 12.90 12.76 3.91
N VAL A 154 13.00 11.91 2.88
CA VAL A 154 11.96 10.97 2.42
C VAL A 154 12.56 9.60 2.15
N LEU A 155 11.84 8.54 2.52
CA LEU A 155 12.17 7.15 2.23
C LEU A 155 11.16 6.57 1.23
N LEU A 156 11.66 6.08 0.10
CA LEU A 156 10.87 5.44 -0.94
C LEU A 156 11.18 3.94 -0.98
N LEU A 157 10.13 3.09 -0.99
CA LEU A 157 10.28 1.65 -0.99
C LEU A 157 9.47 1.05 -2.16
N ASP A 158 10.16 0.42 -3.10
CA ASP A 158 9.53 -0.21 -4.26
C ASP A 158 9.36 -1.71 -4.02
N GLU A 159 8.14 -2.16 -3.71
CA GLU A 159 7.78 -3.54 -3.37
C GLU A 159 8.72 -4.20 -2.36
N PRO A 160 8.92 -3.61 -1.17
CA PRO A 160 10.00 -4.01 -0.27
C PRO A 160 9.92 -5.46 0.22
N PHE A 161 8.75 -6.09 0.21
CA PHE A 161 8.53 -7.43 0.77
C PHE A 161 8.32 -8.53 -0.28
N SER A 162 8.32 -8.20 -1.57
CA SER A 162 7.97 -9.13 -2.66
C SER A 162 8.88 -10.36 -2.77
N ALA A 163 10.14 -10.25 -2.33
CA ALA A 163 11.14 -11.33 -2.40
C ALA A 163 11.21 -12.20 -1.11
N LEU A 164 10.31 -11.98 -0.13
CA LEU A 164 10.32 -12.68 1.16
C LEU A 164 9.24 -13.76 1.23
N ASP A 165 9.53 -14.83 1.95
CA ASP A 165 8.51 -15.80 2.38
C ASP A 165 7.54 -15.18 3.40
N LYS A 166 6.39 -15.82 3.62
CA LYS A 166 5.30 -15.27 4.44
C LYS A 166 5.70 -14.99 5.89
N ALA A 167 6.50 -15.86 6.52
CA ALA A 167 6.89 -15.68 7.92
C ALA A 167 7.86 -14.51 8.07
N LEU A 168 8.89 -14.49 7.23
CA LEU A 168 9.90 -13.43 7.23
C LEU A 168 9.30 -12.07 6.82
N ARG A 169 8.28 -12.06 5.96
CA ARG A 169 7.56 -10.87 5.55
C ARG A 169 6.92 -10.15 6.75
N LEU A 170 6.19 -10.88 7.60
CA LEU A 170 5.55 -10.30 8.78
C LEU A 170 6.57 -9.67 9.74
N ASP A 171 7.67 -10.39 10.03
CA ASP A 171 8.73 -9.88 10.89
C ASP A 171 9.34 -8.58 10.32
N MET A 172 9.58 -8.57 9.00
CA MET A 172 10.14 -7.40 8.31
C MET A 172 9.18 -6.22 8.23
N GLN A 173 7.87 -6.45 8.16
CA GLN A 173 6.85 -5.41 8.22
C GLN A 173 6.86 -4.71 9.58
N ILE A 174 6.87 -5.49 10.66
CA ILE A 174 6.96 -4.97 12.04
C ILE A 174 8.24 -4.14 12.21
N GLU A 175 9.36 -4.68 11.75
CA GLU A 175 10.67 -4.04 11.87
C GLU A 175 10.75 -2.73 11.06
N LEU A 176 10.23 -2.71 9.83
CA LEU A 176 10.19 -1.51 9.00
C LEU A 176 9.35 -0.41 9.67
N LYS A 177 8.18 -0.75 10.23
CA LYS A 177 7.34 0.22 10.95
C LYS A 177 8.03 0.75 12.20
N ARG A 178 8.78 -0.11 12.92
CA ARG A 178 9.60 0.29 14.08
C ARG A 178 10.67 1.30 13.66
N ILE A 179 11.47 0.96 12.66
CA ILE A 179 12.55 1.82 12.16
C ILE A 179 12.01 3.16 11.66
N GLN A 180 10.92 3.14 10.89
CA GLN A 180 10.28 4.35 10.38
C GLN A 180 9.84 5.30 11.53
N ARG A 181 9.21 4.74 12.59
CA ARG A 181 8.79 5.52 13.76
C ARG A 181 9.98 6.08 14.55
N GLU A 182 11.04 5.28 14.73
CA GLU A 182 12.23 5.68 15.47
C GLU A 182 13.00 6.80 14.75
N VAL A 183 13.11 6.70 13.41
CA VAL A 183 13.74 7.72 12.58
C VAL A 183 12.83 8.93 12.35
N GLY A 184 11.50 8.72 12.39
CA GLY A 184 10.48 9.73 12.13
C GLY A 184 10.37 10.18 10.68
N ILE A 185 10.89 9.40 9.71
CA ILE A 185 10.99 9.76 8.31
C ILE A 185 9.67 9.56 7.56
N THR A 186 9.31 10.48 6.67
CA THR A 186 8.20 10.32 5.73
C THR A 186 8.51 9.16 4.79
N THR A 187 7.66 8.15 4.79
CA THR A 187 7.89 6.92 4.02
C THR A 187 6.75 6.68 3.04
N ILE A 188 7.10 6.44 1.78
CA ILE A 188 6.16 6.08 0.72
C ILE A 188 6.58 4.72 0.17
N PHE A 189 5.70 3.73 0.26
CA PHE A 189 5.98 2.42 -0.31
C PHE A 189 4.93 2.01 -1.34
N VAL A 190 5.38 1.24 -2.30
CA VAL A 190 4.55 0.65 -3.34
C VAL A 190 4.37 -0.82 -3.04
N THR A 191 3.14 -1.30 -3.15
CA THR A 191 2.82 -2.72 -3.06
C THR A 191 1.64 -3.06 -3.96
N HIS A 192 1.50 -4.33 -4.30
CA HIS A 192 0.29 -4.91 -4.87
C HIS A 192 -0.46 -5.79 -3.84
N ASP A 193 0.11 -5.94 -2.64
CA ASP A 193 -0.47 -6.72 -1.54
C ASP A 193 -1.33 -5.82 -0.65
N GLN A 194 -2.61 -6.16 -0.56
CA GLN A 194 -3.60 -5.39 0.20
C GLN A 194 -3.38 -5.47 1.70
N GLU A 195 -2.98 -6.66 2.21
CA GLU A 195 -2.69 -6.84 3.64
C GLU A 195 -1.52 -5.94 4.07
N GLU A 196 -0.48 -5.83 3.23
CA GLU A 196 0.65 -4.94 3.48
C GLU A 196 0.21 -3.48 3.59
N ALA A 197 -0.58 -3.02 2.61
CA ALA A 197 -1.05 -1.64 2.58
C ALA A 197 -1.92 -1.32 3.81
N ILE A 198 -2.90 -2.19 4.14
CA ILE A 198 -3.82 -2.00 5.26
C ILE A 198 -3.10 -2.04 6.61
N THR A 199 -2.14 -2.97 6.78
CA THR A 199 -1.49 -3.21 8.07
C THR A 199 -0.44 -2.14 8.40
N LEU A 200 0.31 -1.69 7.40
CA LEU A 200 1.49 -0.85 7.62
C LEU A 200 1.22 0.64 7.53
N SER A 201 0.34 1.06 6.64
CA SER A 201 0.22 2.48 6.33
C SER A 201 -0.67 3.24 7.30
N ASP A 202 -0.42 4.54 7.39
CA ASP A 202 -1.31 5.49 8.03
C ASP A 202 -2.34 6.01 7.03
N ASN A 203 -1.97 6.04 5.72
CA ASN A 203 -2.83 6.37 4.59
C ASN A 203 -2.49 5.51 3.37
N ILE A 204 -3.51 5.24 2.55
CA ILE A 204 -3.42 4.48 1.31
C ILE A 204 -3.90 5.34 0.15
N GLY A 205 -3.11 5.41 -0.93
CA GLY A 205 -3.55 5.91 -2.22
C GLY A 205 -3.74 4.76 -3.19
N ILE A 206 -4.95 4.59 -3.74
CA ILE A 206 -5.29 3.50 -4.66
C ILE A 206 -5.27 4.01 -6.09
N LEU A 207 -4.39 3.42 -6.90
CA LEU A 207 -4.24 3.77 -8.31
C LEU A 207 -4.81 2.67 -9.21
N ASP A 208 -5.52 3.10 -10.25
CA ASP A 208 -5.88 2.25 -11.39
C ASP A 208 -5.64 3.02 -12.69
N LYS A 209 -4.99 2.37 -13.67
CA LYS A 209 -4.74 2.93 -15.02
C LYS A 209 -4.18 4.36 -15.04
N GLY A 210 -3.26 4.65 -14.10
CA GLY A 210 -2.60 5.96 -14.01
C GLY A 210 -3.40 7.04 -13.29
N ILE A 211 -4.55 6.71 -12.70
CA ILE A 211 -5.43 7.64 -11.98
C ILE A 211 -5.47 7.26 -10.51
N LEU A 212 -5.42 8.25 -9.61
CA LEU A 212 -5.70 8.07 -8.19
C LEU A 212 -7.23 7.96 -8.01
N ILE A 213 -7.71 6.77 -7.63
CA ILE A 213 -9.14 6.50 -7.50
C ILE A 213 -9.67 6.91 -6.14
N GLN A 214 -8.92 6.59 -5.08
CA GLN A 214 -9.28 6.96 -3.71
C GLN A 214 -8.02 7.09 -2.86
N GLU A 215 -8.07 7.99 -1.88
CA GLU A 215 -7.07 8.19 -0.84
C GLU A 215 -7.78 8.28 0.51
N GLY A 216 -7.16 7.76 1.56
CA GLY A 216 -7.68 7.84 2.93
C GLY A 216 -6.96 6.90 3.89
N SER A 217 -7.40 6.85 5.15
CA SER A 217 -6.92 5.85 6.10
C SER A 217 -7.29 4.44 5.67
N PRO A 218 -6.56 3.40 6.10
CA PRO A 218 -6.89 2.01 5.76
C PRO A 218 -8.35 1.62 6.06
N SER A 219 -8.88 2.03 7.21
CA SER A 219 -10.26 1.77 7.58
C SER A 219 -11.26 2.51 6.68
N GLU A 220 -10.96 3.76 6.35
CA GLU A 220 -11.85 4.58 5.50
C GLU A 220 -11.97 4.00 4.09
N VAL A 221 -10.85 3.66 3.43
CA VAL A 221 -10.89 3.10 2.08
C VAL A 221 -11.48 1.68 2.04
N TYR A 222 -11.35 0.92 3.14
CA TYR A 222 -11.91 -0.43 3.25
C TYR A 222 -13.42 -0.42 3.52
N GLU A 223 -13.88 0.42 4.46
CA GLU A 223 -15.29 0.45 4.88
C GLU A 223 -16.16 1.35 3.99
N HIS A 224 -15.57 2.39 3.40
CA HIS A 224 -16.25 3.37 2.56
C HIS A 224 -15.65 3.47 1.16
N PRO A 225 -15.63 2.37 0.37
CA PRO A 225 -15.12 2.38 -0.99
C PRO A 225 -15.96 3.30 -1.88
N ASN A 226 -15.33 4.22 -2.62
CA ASN A 226 -16.01 5.15 -3.51
C ASN A 226 -16.40 4.57 -4.89
N SER A 227 -15.97 3.33 -5.17
CA SER A 227 -16.24 2.65 -6.43
C SER A 227 -16.31 1.13 -6.26
N GLU A 228 -17.01 0.48 -7.19
CA GLU A 228 -17.07 -1.00 -7.26
C GLU A 228 -15.67 -1.62 -7.41
N PHE A 229 -14.79 -0.93 -8.16
CA PHE A 229 -13.41 -1.35 -8.30
C PHE A 229 -12.72 -1.46 -6.93
N ILE A 230 -12.78 -0.43 -6.09
CA ILE A 230 -12.14 -0.45 -4.76
C ILE A 230 -12.82 -1.47 -3.85
N ALA A 231 -14.15 -1.56 -3.87
CA ALA A 231 -14.89 -2.53 -3.09
C ALA A 231 -14.43 -3.97 -3.36
N THR A 232 -14.24 -4.32 -4.63
CA THR A 232 -13.78 -5.67 -5.04
C THR A 232 -12.27 -5.85 -4.97
N PHE A 233 -11.51 -4.77 -5.11
CA PHE A 233 -10.06 -4.82 -5.07
C PHE A 233 -9.52 -4.97 -3.64
N LEU A 234 -10.16 -4.38 -2.62
CA LEU A 234 -9.70 -4.38 -1.22
C LEU A 234 -10.31 -5.51 -0.36
N GLY A 235 -10.59 -6.65 -0.92
CA GLY A 235 -11.08 -7.81 -0.17
C GLY A 235 -12.29 -8.47 -0.81
N ASP A 236 -12.73 -9.55 -0.19
CA ASP A 236 -13.87 -10.34 -0.69
C ASP A 236 -15.19 -9.58 -0.46
N SER A 237 -15.74 -9.05 -1.55
CA SER A 237 -16.96 -8.26 -1.52
C SER A 237 -18.05 -8.86 -2.37
N ASN A 238 -19.25 -8.93 -1.81
CA ASN A 238 -20.45 -9.31 -2.53
C ASN A 238 -21.11 -8.04 -3.08
N ILE A 239 -21.22 -7.96 -4.41
CA ILE A 239 -21.83 -6.82 -5.09
C ILE A 239 -23.23 -7.21 -5.54
N ILE A 240 -24.24 -6.70 -4.85
CA ILE A 240 -25.63 -7.10 -5.02
C ILE A 240 -26.40 -6.00 -5.73
N PRO A 241 -26.97 -6.26 -6.93
CA PRO A 241 -27.84 -5.31 -7.62
C PRO A 241 -29.17 -5.13 -6.89
N VAL A 242 -29.54 -3.87 -6.69
CA VAL A 242 -30.77 -3.49 -5.98
C VAL A 242 -31.59 -2.53 -6.82
N LYS A 243 -32.90 -2.63 -6.72
CA LYS A 243 -33.88 -1.74 -7.37
C LYS A 243 -34.82 -1.12 -6.33
N ARG A 244 -35.15 0.15 -6.53
CA ARG A 244 -36.20 0.83 -5.77
C ARG A 244 -37.59 0.39 -6.23
N TYR A 245 -38.53 0.31 -5.32
CA TYR A 245 -39.94 0.14 -5.58
C TYR A 245 -40.77 0.96 -4.58
N GLU A 246 -42.10 0.99 -4.75
CA GLU A 246 -43.01 1.62 -3.77
C GLU A 246 -42.88 0.90 -2.43
N GLY A 247 -42.28 1.56 -1.43
CA GLY A 247 -42.09 1.03 -0.06
C GLY A 247 -40.73 0.50 0.28
N GLY A 248 -39.69 0.66 -0.58
CA GLY A 248 -38.33 0.28 -0.21
C GLY A 248 -37.45 -0.20 -1.35
N PHE A 249 -36.68 -1.28 -1.09
CA PHE A 249 -35.71 -1.82 -2.03
C PHE A 249 -35.89 -3.33 -2.22
N ARG A 250 -35.53 -3.85 -3.40
CA ARG A 250 -35.64 -5.27 -3.75
C ARG A 250 -34.44 -5.80 -4.46
N LEU A 251 -34.13 -7.07 -4.22
CA LEU A 251 -33.16 -7.87 -4.96
C LEU A 251 -33.71 -8.21 -6.36
N SER A 252 -32.89 -8.90 -7.17
CA SER A 252 -33.21 -9.26 -8.55
C SER A 252 -34.42 -10.23 -8.67
N ASP A 253 -34.62 -11.09 -7.67
CA ASP A 253 -35.79 -12.04 -7.58
C ASP A 253 -37.04 -11.41 -7.01
N GLY A 254 -36.98 -10.16 -6.59
CA GLY A 254 -38.11 -9.44 -5.97
C GLY A 254 -38.16 -9.49 -4.44
N SER A 255 -37.22 -10.23 -3.79
CA SER A 255 -37.12 -10.28 -2.33
C SER A 255 -36.81 -8.90 -1.76
N PRO A 256 -37.45 -8.49 -0.66
CA PRO A 256 -37.19 -7.19 -0.04
C PRO A 256 -35.80 -7.17 0.61
N ILE A 257 -35.14 -6.01 0.56
CA ILE A 257 -33.92 -5.74 1.29
C ILE A 257 -34.03 -4.43 2.05
N GLN A 258 -33.70 -4.45 3.33
CA GLN A 258 -33.60 -3.25 4.15
C GLN A 258 -32.21 -2.66 4.03
N ILE A 259 -32.14 -1.38 3.68
CA ILE A 259 -30.88 -0.65 3.55
C ILE A 259 -30.99 0.59 4.40
N ASP A 260 -30.08 0.71 5.36
CA ASP A 260 -29.94 1.93 6.13
C ASP A 260 -29.26 2.99 5.24
N HIS A 261 -29.98 4.06 4.96
CA HIS A 261 -29.45 5.19 4.19
C HIS A 261 -29.81 6.49 4.90
N GLU A 262 -28.85 7.14 5.45
CA GLU A 262 -29.03 8.47 6.02
C GLU A 262 -29.22 9.49 4.88
N ASN A 263 -30.46 9.99 4.70
CA ASN A 263 -30.85 11.17 3.90
C ASN A 263 -30.31 11.29 2.45
N SER A 264 -29.77 10.24 1.85
CA SER A 264 -29.32 10.26 0.46
C SER A 264 -30.43 9.85 -0.50
N VAL A 265 -30.64 10.62 -1.56
CA VAL A 265 -31.54 10.24 -2.66
C VAL A 265 -30.83 9.17 -3.48
N LEU A 266 -31.05 7.90 -3.14
CA LEU A 266 -30.51 6.79 -3.92
C LEU A 266 -31.20 6.71 -5.30
N PRO A 267 -30.49 6.34 -6.37
CA PRO A 267 -31.07 6.13 -7.70
C PRO A 267 -32.02 4.91 -7.70
N ASP A 268 -32.85 4.79 -8.75
CA ASP A 268 -33.80 3.66 -8.87
C ASP A 268 -33.12 2.30 -9.01
N LYS A 269 -31.88 2.28 -9.51
CA LYS A 269 -31.04 1.08 -9.63
C LYS A 269 -29.65 1.42 -9.11
N PHE A 270 -29.16 0.62 -8.20
CA PHE A 270 -27.81 0.75 -7.64
C PHE A 270 -27.28 -0.62 -7.19
N LYS A 271 -26.06 -0.65 -6.70
CA LYS A 271 -25.43 -1.86 -6.17
C LYS A 271 -25.12 -1.64 -4.70
N VAL A 272 -25.33 -2.67 -3.89
CA VAL A 272 -24.90 -2.72 -2.49
C VAL A 272 -23.65 -3.58 -2.40
N CYS A 273 -22.66 -3.10 -1.68
CA CYS A 273 -21.45 -3.86 -1.36
C CYS A 273 -21.57 -4.40 0.06
N ILE A 274 -21.41 -5.71 0.22
CA ILE A 274 -21.37 -6.37 1.53
C ILE A 274 -20.08 -7.18 1.62
N ARG A 275 -19.25 -6.87 2.60
CA ARG A 275 -18.03 -7.65 2.88
C ARG A 275 -18.40 -9.07 3.33
N ALA A 276 -17.64 -10.07 2.88
CA ALA A 276 -17.91 -11.47 3.21
C ALA A 276 -17.94 -11.71 4.74
N GLU A 277 -17.06 -11.08 5.50
CA GLU A 277 -17.00 -11.17 6.96
C GLU A 277 -18.16 -10.48 7.70
N LYS A 278 -19.00 -9.73 6.99
CA LYS A 278 -20.25 -9.12 7.54
C LYS A 278 -21.48 -9.99 7.30
N ILE A 279 -21.32 -11.16 6.66
CA ILE A 279 -22.40 -12.10 6.38
C ILE A 279 -22.29 -13.26 7.36
N PHE A 280 -23.38 -13.56 8.04
CA PHE A 280 -23.47 -14.67 9.00
C PHE A 280 -24.31 -15.80 8.42
N ILE A 281 -23.82 -17.03 8.51
CA ILE A 281 -24.54 -18.24 8.14
C ILE A 281 -25.20 -18.78 9.43
N LEU A 282 -26.51 -18.89 9.42
CA LEU A 282 -27.30 -19.44 10.53
C LEU A 282 -27.72 -20.86 10.17
N GLU A 283 -27.52 -21.83 11.08
CA GLU A 283 -27.99 -23.20 10.93
C GLU A 283 -29.38 -23.37 11.60
N GLY A 284 -30.31 -23.98 10.85
CA GLY A 284 -31.63 -24.35 11.34
C GLY A 284 -32.70 -23.25 11.28
N GLU A 285 -33.98 -23.64 11.49
CA GLU A 285 -35.13 -22.74 11.52
C GLU A 285 -35.12 -21.87 12.80
N LYS A 286 -34.22 -20.92 12.88
CA LYS A 286 -34.34 -19.82 13.85
C LYS A 286 -35.13 -18.69 13.21
N ASN A 287 -36.44 -18.80 13.29
CA ASN A 287 -37.36 -17.70 13.05
C ASN A 287 -36.96 -16.48 13.90
N GLY A 288 -36.44 -15.44 13.26
CA GLY A 288 -36.37 -14.08 13.78
C GLY A 288 -35.52 -13.90 15.03
N SER A 289 -34.17 -13.99 14.90
CA SER A 289 -33.37 -13.20 15.81
C SER A 289 -33.54 -11.73 15.39
N GLU A 290 -34.03 -10.88 16.30
CA GLU A 290 -34.18 -9.43 16.11
C GLU A 290 -32.83 -8.73 15.80
N GLU A 291 -31.76 -9.52 15.77
CA GLU A 291 -30.37 -9.08 15.63
C GLU A 291 -29.97 -8.75 14.17
N PHE A 292 -30.65 -9.35 13.17
CA PHE A 292 -30.28 -9.15 11.75
C PHE A 292 -31.47 -8.59 10.95
N GLN A 293 -31.27 -7.44 10.31
CA GLN A 293 -32.26 -6.76 9.50
C GLN A 293 -32.66 -7.52 8.21
N ASN A 294 -31.66 -8.20 7.60
CA ASN A 294 -31.83 -8.95 6.36
C ASN A 294 -31.48 -10.42 6.59
N GLN A 295 -32.43 -11.31 6.31
CA GLN A 295 -32.28 -12.75 6.41
C GLN A 295 -32.86 -13.42 5.17
N TYR A 296 -32.10 -14.33 4.56
CA TYR A 296 -32.49 -15.03 3.34
C TYR A 296 -32.15 -16.51 3.44
N ASP A 297 -33.00 -17.36 2.89
CA ASP A 297 -32.69 -18.75 2.64
C ASP A 297 -31.76 -18.84 1.44
N VAL A 298 -30.64 -19.54 1.58
CA VAL A 298 -29.64 -19.70 0.54
C VAL A 298 -29.23 -21.17 0.41
N GLU A 299 -28.84 -21.57 -0.79
CA GLU A 299 -28.23 -22.87 -1.04
C GLU A 299 -26.72 -22.72 -1.12
N ILE A 300 -25.98 -23.57 -0.38
CA ILE A 300 -24.53 -23.63 -0.47
C ILE A 300 -24.15 -24.43 -1.69
N GLU A 301 -23.64 -23.78 -2.73
CA GLU A 301 -23.20 -24.42 -3.96
C GLU A 301 -21.82 -25.07 -3.80
N GLN A 302 -20.88 -24.37 -3.12
CA GLN A 302 -19.51 -24.83 -2.94
C GLN A 302 -18.94 -24.36 -1.61
N SER A 303 -17.95 -25.07 -1.11
CA SER A 303 -17.16 -24.67 0.05
C SER A 303 -15.67 -24.84 -0.25
N PHE A 304 -14.87 -23.87 0.18
CA PHE A 304 -13.42 -23.84 -0.03
C PHE A 304 -12.71 -23.73 1.32
N PHE A 305 -11.89 -24.72 1.66
CA PHE A 305 -11.09 -24.71 2.88
C PHE A 305 -9.73 -24.07 2.60
N ALA A 306 -9.44 -22.93 3.24
CA ALA A 306 -8.18 -22.20 3.13
C ALA A 306 -7.34 -22.23 4.43
N GLY A 307 -7.37 -23.33 5.16
CA GLY A 307 -6.61 -23.55 6.39
C GLY A 307 -7.17 -22.80 7.60
N LYS A 308 -7.18 -21.48 7.58
CA LYS A 308 -7.69 -20.65 8.71
C LYS A 308 -9.16 -20.29 8.56
N SER A 309 -9.72 -20.41 7.37
CA SER A 309 -11.08 -20.01 7.03
C SER A 309 -11.74 -21.06 6.12
N LEU A 310 -13.06 -21.09 6.18
CA LEU A 310 -13.91 -21.83 5.26
C LEU A 310 -14.78 -20.80 4.53
N THR A 311 -14.62 -20.72 3.21
CA THR A 311 -15.39 -19.82 2.36
C THR A 311 -16.51 -20.61 1.69
N TYR A 312 -17.71 -20.05 1.74
CA TYR A 312 -18.89 -20.63 1.08
C TYR A 312 -19.28 -19.79 -0.13
N LEU A 313 -19.54 -20.45 -1.24
CA LEU A 313 -20.24 -19.86 -2.36
C LEU A 313 -21.72 -20.20 -2.23
N VAL A 314 -22.56 -19.17 -2.11
CA VAL A 314 -24.00 -19.33 -1.93
C VAL A 314 -24.76 -18.66 -3.06
N ALA A 315 -25.89 -19.24 -3.47
CA ALA A 315 -26.80 -18.63 -4.42
C ALA A 315 -27.88 -17.84 -3.68
N LEU A 316 -27.94 -16.53 -3.93
CA LEU A 316 -28.98 -15.63 -3.43
C LEU A 316 -29.66 -14.93 -4.60
N ALA A 317 -30.95 -15.10 -4.80
CA ALA A 317 -31.71 -14.37 -5.83
C ALA A 317 -31.17 -14.55 -7.26
N GLY A 318 -30.52 -15.69 -7.54
CA GLY A 318 -29.82 -15.93 -8.80
C GLY A 318 -28.49 -15.19 -8.97
N ILE A 319 -27.98 -14.61 -7.89
CA ILE A 319 -26.67 -13.95 -7.80
C ILE A 319 -25.73 -14.89 -7.06
N LYS A 320 -24.53 -15.08 -7.62
CA LYS A 320 -23.47 -15.91 -7.00
C LYS A 320 -22.39 -15.02 -6.39
#